data_d6e96e1e760cacfa76243482f338ebed
#
_entry.id   d6e96e1e760cacfa76243482f338ebed
#
_cell.length_a   1.000
_cell.length_b   1.000
_cell.length_c   1.000
_cell.angle_alpha   90.00
_cell.angle_beta   90.00
_cell.angle_gamma   90.00
#
_symmetry.space_group_name_H-M   'P 1'
#
loop_
_entity.id
_entity.type
_entity.pdbx_description
1 polymer ?
#
loop_
_entity_poly.entity_id
_entity_poly.type
_entity_poly.pdbx_seq_one_letter_code
_entity_poly.pdbx_strand_id
1 'polypeptide(L)'
;NFPYERFGSYFNWTMTFRRDSDFHRPYGWVAPKDWKWHYAASANKSIDWSKYPITTAKSQTISANNAKKKPVAWLVSNCHTRSQRENYVSKLSQHIPVDVYGHCGRNECPNNDECRGHIQDNYMFYLSFENSVCDDYVTEKFWTYLGGKLVPIVLGGADYAKIAPPHSFINALDY
;
A
#
# COMPACT_ATOMS: atom_id res chain seq x y z
N ASN A 1 -8.05 -10.07 -23.38
CA ASN A 1 -6.73 -9.53 -23.72
C ASN A 1 -6.92 -8.30 -24.60
N PHE A 2 -6.51 -7.14 -24.10
CA PHE A 2 -6.50 -5.92 -24.90
C PHE A 2 -5.32 -6.02 -25.89
N PRO A 3 -5.52 -5.78 -27.20
CA PRO A 3 -4.49 -5.99 -28.21
C PRO A 3 -3.49 -4.81 -28.21
N TYR A 4 -2.62 -4.74 -27.19
CA TYR A 4 -1.63 -3.67 -27.02
C TYR A 4 -0.70 -3.51 -28.23
N GLU A 5 -0.41 -4.62 -28.92
CA GLU A 5 0.46 -4.62 -30.10
C GLU A 5 -0.06 -3.72 -31.25
N ARG A 6 -1.40 -3.55 -31.33
CA ARG A 6 -2.02 -2.69 -32.34
C ARG A 6 -1.82 -1.19 -32.10
N PHE A 7 -1.37 -0.79 -30.92
CA PHE A 7 -1.24 0.62 -30.50
C PHE A 7 0.19 1.07 -30.33
N GLY A 8 1.18 0.22 -30.63
CA GLY A 8 2.59 0.51 -30.41
C GLY A 8 3.13 1.72 -31.19
N SER A 9 2.44 2.15 -32.25
CA SER A 9 2.81 3.34 -33.04
C SER A 9 1.88 4.55 -32.83
N TYR A 10 0.89 4.43 -31.94
CA TYR A 10 -0.10 5.51 -31.72
C TYR A 10 0.35 6.55 -30.70
N PHE A 11 1.21 6.14 -29.75
CA PHE A 11 1.64 6.99 -28.64
C PHE A 11 3.13 7.28 -28.74
N ASN A 12 3.49 8.54 -28.67
CA ASN A 12 4.90 8.97 -28.64
C ASN A 12 5.47 8.96 -27.22
N TRP A 13 4.61 9.03 -26.20
CA TRP A 13 4.99 9.13 -24.81
C TRP A 13 4.05 8.31 -23.91
N THR A 14 4.63 7.73 -22.86
CA THR A 14 3.88 7.01 -21.82
C THR A 14 3.94 7.78 -20.51
N MET A 15 2.80 7.85 -19.81
CA MET A 15 2.71 8.39 -18.46
C MET A 15 1.95 7.41 -17.58
N THR A 16 2.67 6.63 -16.78
CA THR A 16 2.11 5.55 -15.97
C THR A 16 2.80 5.46 -14.59
N PHE A 17 2.31 4.55 -13.74
CA PHE A 17 2.96 4.21 -12.47
C PHE A 17 4.27 3.44 -12.64
N ARG A 18 4.56 2.89 -13.82
CA ARG A 18 5.79 2.15 -14.08
C ARG A 18 6.99 3.09 -14.13
N ARG A 19 8.11 2.66 -13.58
CA ARG A 19 9.35 3.45 -13.53
C ARG A 19 10.03 3.59 -14.90
N ASP A 20 9.72 2.67 -15.83
CA ASP A 20 10.21 2.68 -17.19
C ASP A 20 9.34 3.50 -18.15
N SER A 21 8.32 4.20 -17.67
CA SER A 21 7.54 5.16 -18.45
C SER A 21 8.34 6.41 -18.72
N ASP A 22 8.07 7.08 -19.86
CA ASP A 22 8.65 8.38 -20.18
C ASP A 22 8.37 9.42 -19.09
N PHE A 23 7.17 9.39 -18.53
CA PHE A 23 6.75 10.18 -17.38
C PHE A 23 6.25 9.26 -16.27
N HIS A 24 7.08 9.06 -15.25
CA HIS A 24 6.70 8.28 -14.07
C HIS A 24 5.65 9.02 -13.24
N ARG A 25 4.47 8.45 -13.12
CA ARG A 25 3.34 8.98 -12.37
C ARG A 25 2.83 7.98 -11.33
N PRO A 26 3.53 7.78 -10.20
CA PRO A 26 3.10 6.86 -9.14
C PRO A 26 1.86 7.38 -8.42
N TYR A 27 1.14 6.50 -7.73
CA TYR A 27 0.00 6.86 -6.87
C TYR A 27 0.42 7.61 -5.61
N GLY A 28 1.69 7.48 -5.21
CA GLY A 28 2.27 8.16 -4.07
C GLY A 28 3.77 7.96 -4.00
N TRP A 29 4.41 8.65 -3.10
CA TRP A 29 5.84 8.52 -2.83
C TRP A 29 6.17 8.94 -1.41
N VAL A 30 7.34 8.53 -0.93
CA VAL A 30 7.96 9.04 0.29
C VAL A 30 9.18 9.86 -0.11
N ALA A 31 9.39 10.97 0.55
CA ALA A 31 10.57 11.79 0.37
C ALA A 31 11.13 12.23 1.74
N PRO A 32 12.46 12.34 1.88
CA PRO A 32 13.07 12.99 3.02
C PRO A 32 12.57 14.43 3.19
N LYS A 33 12.48 14.91 4.43
CA LYS A 33 11.95 16.26 4.73
C LYS A 33 12.78 17.40 4.14
N ASP A 34 14.06 17.15 3.91
CA ASP A 34 15.04 18.09 3.34
C ASP A 34 15.02 18.14 1.80
N TRP A 35 14.25 17.23 1.15
CA TRP A 35 14.09 17.27 -0.29
C TRP A 35 13.24 18.44 -0.70
N LYS A 36 13.79 19.25 -1.62
CA LYS A 36 13.02 20.28 -2.30
C LYS A 36 12.06 19.65 -3.28
N TRP A 37 10.85 20.17 -3.32
CA TRP A 37 9.70 19.68 -4.10
C TRP A 37 9.97 19.33 -5.58
N HIS A 38 10.88 20.05 -6.24
CA HIS A 38 11.22 19.79 -7.64
C HIS A 38 12.09 18.54 -7.85
N TYR A 39 12.64 17.94 -6.80
CA TYR A 39 13.37 16.69 -6.90
C TYR A 39 12.45 15.46 -6.81
N ALA A 40 11.28 15.59 -6.23
CA ALA A 40 10.30 14.51 -6.14
C ALA A 40 9.75 14.12 -7.52
N ALA A 41 9.66 15.06 -8.45
CA ALA A 41 9.19 14.83 -9.82
C ALA A 41 10.23 14.13 -10.73
N SER A 42 11.50 14.09 -10.34
CA SER A 42 12.57 13.38 -11.06
C SER A 42 12.91 12.03 -10.45
N ALA A 43 12.04 11.49 -9.62
CA ALA A 43 12.31 10.38 -8.70
C ALA A 43 12.22 8.98 -9.35
N ASN A 44 12.94 8.76 -10.45
CA ASN A 44 13.43 7.43 -10.80
C ASN A 44 14.59 6.96 -9.88
N LYS A 45 14.95 7.78 -8.87
CA LYS A 45 16.01 7.44 -7.94
C LYS A 45 15.43 6.73 -6.73
N SER A 46 15.85 5.48 -6.53
CA SER A 46 15.64 4.80 -5.25
C SER A 46 16.26 5.63 -4.13
N ILE A 47 15.53 5.81 -3.04
CA ILE A 47 16.04 6.50 -1.85
C ILE A 47 16.98 5.54 -1.13
N ASP A 48 18.20 5.99 -0.88
CA ASP A 48 19.12 5.27 0.00
C ASP A 48 18.70 5.51 1.46
N TRP A 49 17.86 4.63 1.98
CA TRP A 49 17.32 4.74 3.33
C TRP A 49 18.39 4.67 4.43
N SER A 50 19.60 4.16 4.14
CA SER A 50 20.68 4.11 5.13
C SER A 50 21.15 5.51 5.56
N LYS A 51 20.95 6.51 4.69
CA LYS A 51 21.26 7.92 4.97
C LYS A 51 20.23 8.62 5.85
N TYR A 52 19.07 8.01 6.02
CA TYR A 52 17.96 8.50 6.83
C TYR A 52 17.73 7.52 7.98
N PRO A 53 18.63 7.53 9.00
CA PRO A 53 18.44 6.62 10.12
C PRO A 53 17.04 6.85 10.65
N ILE A 54 16.32 5.75 10.84
CA ILE A 54 15.06 5.76 11.57
C ILE A 54 15.46 6.28 12.95
N THR A 55 15.43 7.62 13.11
CA THR A 55 15.37 8.13 14.47
C THR A 55 14.16 7.40 15.01
N THR A 56 14.36 6.57 16.01
CA THR A 56 13.30 6.09 16.87
C THR A 56 12.61 7.36 17.35
N ALA A 57 11.77 7.93 16.46
CA ALA A 57 10.79 8.93 16.86
C ALA A 57 10.11 8.24 18.00
N LYS A 58 10.52 8.70 19.24
CA LYS A 58 10.14 8.20 20.53
C LYS A 58 9.20 7.07 20.34
N SER A 59 9.66 5.81 20.48
CA SER A 59 8.82 4.63 20.36
C SER A 59 7.50 5.12 20.91
N GLN A 60 6.53 5.39 20.01
CA GLN A 60 5.22 5.77 20.53
C GLN A 60 4.90 4.51 21.25
N THR A 61 5.16 4.56 22.54
CA THR A 61 4.93 3.49 23.47
C THR A 61 3.63 2.94 22.97
N ILE A 62 3.62 1.67 22.53
CA ILE A 62 2.38 1.00 22.13
C ILE A 62 1.56 1.19 23.39
N SER A 63 0.85 2.31 23.40
CA SER A 63 0.18 2.81 24.59
C SER A 63 -0.82 1.74 24.96
N ALA A 64 -1.13 1.59 26.23
CA ALA A 64 -2.14 0.69 26.74
C ALA A 64 -3.50 0.77 25.97
N ASN A 65 -3.70 1.84 25.18
CA ASN A 65 -4.77 1.96 24.20
C ASN A 65 -4.68 0.98 23.02
N ASN A 66 -3.52 0.41 22.70
CA ASN A 66 -3.41 -0.61 21.65
C ASN A 66 -3.97 -1.98 22.09
N ALA A 67 -4.11 -2.23 23.39
CA ALA A 67 -4.74 -3.44 23.91
C ALA A 67 -6.22 -3.59 23.48
N LYS A 68 -6.84 -2.51 22.98
CA LYS A 68 -8.23 -2.50 22.51
C LYS A 68 -8.37 -2.50 20.98
N LYS A 69 -7.28 -2.45 20.22
CA LYS A 69 -7.36 -2.44 18.75
C LYS A 69 -7.63 -3.84 18.20
N LYS A 70 -8.53 -3.90 17.23
CA LYS A 70 -8.76 -5.12 16.45
C LYS A 70 -7.52 -5.45 15.61
N PRO A 71 -7.28 -6.75 15.29
CA PRO A 71 -6.04 -7.13 14.62
C PRO A 71 -5.92 -6.54 13.22
N VAL A 72 -6.81 -6.91 12.29
CA VAL A 72 -6.64 -6.66 10.86
C VAL A 72 -7.92 -6.15 10.23
N ALA A 73 -7.81 -5.10 9.41
CA ALA A 73 -8.88 -4.63 8.53
C ALA A 73 -8.48 -4.76 7.05
N TRP A 74 -9.50 -4.98 6.21
CA TRP A 74 -9.37 -4.99 4.76
C TRP A 74 -10.55 -4.27 4.10
N LEU A 75 -10.29 -3.16 3.40
CA LEU A 75 -11.30 -2.43 2.62
C LEU A 75 -11.19 -2.85 1.16
N VAL A 76 -12.21 -3.54 0.64
CA VAL A 76 -12.16 -4.18 -0.66
C VAL A 76 -13.52 -4.16 -1.38
N SER A 77 -13.50 -3.74 -2.64
CA SER A 77 -14.70 -3.70 -3.50
C SER A 77 -14.59 -4.57 -4.75
N ASN A 78 -13.37 -5.01 -5.13
CA ASN A 78 -13.15 -5.99 -6.18
C ASN A 78 -12.86 -7.36 -5.55
N CYS A 79 -13.87 -8.24 -5.60
CA CYS A 79 -13.90 -9.49 -4.85
C CYS A 79 -13.16 -10.65 -5.53
N HIS A 80 -12.89 -10.54 -6.85
CA HIS A 80 -12.19 -11.55 -7.64
C HIS A 80 -11.10 -10.87 -8.44
N THR A 81 -9.85 -11.14 -8.08
CA THR A 81 -8.71 -10.42 -8.64
C THR A 81 -7.67 -11.35 -9.27
N ARG A 82 -6.84 -10.80 -10.17
CA ARG A 82 -5.75 -11.56 -10.79
C ARG A 82 -4.67 -11.96 -9.79
N SER A 83 -4.49 -11.19 -8.73
CA SER A 83 -3.56 -11.50 -7.64
C SER A 83 -4.04 -12.63 -6.74
N GLN A 84 -5.33 -13.03 -6.83
CA GLN A 84 -5.97 -14.00 -5.95
C GLN A 84 -5.81 -13.65 -4.45
N ARG A 85 -5.72 -12.37 -4.15
CA ARG A 85 -5.55 -11.87 -2.77
C ARG A 85 -6.67 -12.32 -1.84
N GLU A 86 -7.89 -12.52 -2.37
CA GLU A 86 -9.03 -13.07 -1.66
C GLU A 86 -8.77 -14.47 -1.11
N ASN A 87 -8.04 -15.30 -1.84
CA ASN A 87 -7.64 -16.64 -1.38
C ASN A 87 -6.63 -16.56 -0.23
N TYR A 88 -5.68 -15.62 -0.29
CA TYR A 88 -4.75 -15.37 0.79
C TYR A 88 -5.48 -14.93 2.05
N VAL A 89 -6.40 -13.96 1.92
CA VAL A 89 -7.17 -13.45 3.06
C VAL A 89 -8.08 -14.53 3.66
N SER A 90 -8.68 -15.39 2.83
CA SER A 90 -9.47 -16.54 3.29
C SER A 90 -8.64 -17.49 4.17
N LYS A 91 -7.39 -17.76 3.80
CA LYS A 91 -6.47 -18.57 4.62
C LYS A 91 -6.05 -17.83 5.89
N LEU A 92 -5.64 -16.57 5.78
CA LEU A 92 -5.23 -15.75 6.91
C LEU A 92 -6.33 -15.65 7.98
N SER A 93 -7.59 -15.53 7.56
CA SER A 93 -8.75 -15.44 8.44
C SER A 93 -8.99 -16.68 9.29
N GLN A 94 -8.37 -17.81 8.98
CA GLN A 94 -8.42 -19.03 9.81
C GLN A 94 -7.48 -18.93 11.03
N HIS A 95 -6.53 -18.02 11.01
CA HIS A 95 -5.50 -17.87 12.03
C HIS A 95 -5.65 -16.56 12.83
N ILE A 96 -6.13 -15.50 12.21
CA ILE A 96 -6.31 -14.20 12.85
C ILE A 96 -7.60 -13.55 12.35
N PRO A 97 -8.39 -12.87 13.21
CA PRO A 97 -9.58 -12.16 12.78
C PRO A 97 -9.26 -11.06 11.76
N VAL A 98 -9.92 -11.08 10.60
CA VAL A 98 -9.85 -10.06 9.56
C VAL A 98 -11.25 -9.48 9.35
N ASP A 99 -11.42 -8.21 9.68
CA ASP A 99 -12.67 -7.49 9.40
C ASP A 99 -12.62 -6.94 7.97
N VAL A 100 -13.57 -7.41 7.14
CA VAL A 100 -13.65 -7.02 5.73
C VAL A 100 -14.72 -5.94 5.57
N TYR A 101 -14.32 -4.82 4.99
CA TYR A 101 -15.13 -3.65 4.66
C TYR A 101 -15.30 -3.49 3.15
N GLY A 102 -16.29 -2.72 2.74
CA GLY A 102 -16.59 -2.45 1.34
C GLY A 102 -17.47 -3.53 0.70
N HIS A 103 -17.60 -3.50 -0.62
CA HIS A 103 -18.55 -4.33 -1.36
C HIS A 103 -18.38 -5.85 -1.12
N CYS A 104 -17.15 -6.31 -0.85
CA CYS A 104 -16.86 -7.73 -0.62
C CYS A 104 -16.99 -8.15 0.85
N GLY A 105 -17.24 -7.20 1.76
CA GLY A 105 -17.31 -7.44 3.19
C GLY A 105 -18.73 -7.41 3.72
N ARG A 106 -18.85 -7.72 5.02
CA ARG A 106 -20.11 -7.60 5.78
C ARG A 106 -20.17 -6.29 6.58
N ASN A 107 -19.03 -5.60 6.74
CA ASN A 107 -18.96 -4.38 7.50
C ASN A 107 -19.23 -3.19 6.57
N GLU A 108 -20.20 -2.37 6.94
CA GLU A 108 -20.55 -1.18 6.18
C GLU A 108 -19.67 0.01 6.56
N CYS A 109 -19.41 0.84 5.57
CA CYS A 109 -18.79 2.15 5.74
C CYS A 109 -19.65 3.18 5.02
N PRO A 110 -20.04 4.28 5.68
CA PRO A 110 -20.89 5.30 5.08
C PRO A 110 -20.26 5.94 3.83
N ASN A 111 -18.99 6.22 3.90
CA ASN A 111 -18.17 6.67 2.78
C ASN A 111 -16.70 6.27 2.97
N ASN A 112 -15.91 6.41 1.91
CA ASN A 112 -14.51 5.96 1.91
C ASN A 112 -13.63 6.68 2.95
N ASP A 113 -13.83 7.96 3.20
CA ASP A 113 -12.97 8.73 4.10
C ASP A 113 -13.28 8.42 5.57
N GLU A 114 -14.55 8.30 5.93
CA GLU A 114 -14.95 7.86 7.27
C GLU A 114 -14.48 6.44 7.55
N CYS A 115 -14.57 5.55 6.55
CA CYS A 115 -14.08 4.19 6.65
C CYS A 115 -12.57 4.16 6.89
N ARG A 116 -11.80 4.95 6.17
CA ARG A 116 -10.35 5.05 6.35
C ARG A 116 -9.97 5.57 7.73
N GLY A 117 -10.66 6.59 8.22
CA GLY A 117 -10.49 7.12 9.57
C GLY A 117 -10.80 6.07 10.63
N HIS A 118 -11.95 5.40 10.52
CA HIS A 118 -12.35 4.32 11.42
C HIS A 118 -11.31 3.19 11.46
N ILE A 119 -10.82 2.75 10.31
CA ILE A 119 -9.80 1.70 10.21
C ILE A 119 -8.50 2.14 10.88
N GLN A 120 -8.03 3.36 10.62
CA GLN A 120 -6.80 3.88 11.24
C GLN A 120 -6.87 3.95 12.77
N ASP A 121 -8.04 4.28 13.31
CA ASP A 121 -8.22 4.46 14.74
C ASP A 121 -8.44 3.14 15.51
N ASN A 122 -9.00 2.13 14.86
CA ASN A 122 -9.47 0.92 15.54
C ASN A 122 -8.67 -0.36 15.24
N TYR A 123 -7.75 -0.35 14.25
CA TYR A 123 -7.01 -1.55 13.86
C TYR A 123 -5.50 -1.39 14.02
N MET A 124 -4.82 -2.53 14.25
CA MET A 124 -3.36 -2.59 14.30
C MET A 124 -2.74 -2.70 12.91
N PHE A 125 -3.38 -3.48 12.02
CA PHE A 125 -2.89 -3.78 10.69
C PHE A 125 -3.95 -3.52 9.63
N TYR A 126 -3.49 -3.20 8.40
CA TYR A 126 -4.35 -3.07 7.23
C TYR A 126 -3.78 -3.86 6.04
N LEU A 127 -4.63 -4.61 5.34
CA LEU A 127 -4.22 -5.37 4.15
C LEU A 127 -4.19 -4.45 2.92
N SER A 128 -3.00 -3.98 2.58
CA SER A 128 -2.71 -3.17 1.38
C SER A 128 -2.43 -4.10 0.18
N PHE A 129 -3.36 -5.00 -0.11
CA PHE A 129 -3.21 -6.02 -1.14
C PHE A 129 -3.67 -5.51 -2.50
N GLU A 130 -2.81 -5.60 -3.50
CA GLU A 130 -3.10 -5.11 -4.83
C GLU A 130 -3.97 -6.08 -5.66
N ASN A 131 -4.70 -5.54 -6.63
CA ASN A 131 -5.56 -6.33 -7.51
C ASN A 131 -4.77 -7.23 -8.48
N SER A 132 -3.52 -6.87 -8.74
CA SER A 132 -2.63 -7.59 -9.64
C SER A 132 -1.21 -7.56 -9.10
N VAL A 133 -0.46 -8.63 -9.31
CA VAL A 133 0.97 -8.70 -9.00
C VAL A 133 1.71 -8.24 -10.25
N CYS A 134 1.98 -6.94 -10.32
CA CYS A 134 2.68 -6.29 -11.43
C CYS A 134 3.84 -5.45 -10.90
N ASP A 135 4.89 -5.32 -11.72
CA ASP A 135 6.02 -4.47 -11.40
C ASP A 135 5.57 -3.01 -11.16
N ASP A 136 6.12 -2.38 -10.13
CA ASP A 136 5.87 -0.99 -9.74
C ASP A 136 4.39 -0.65 -9.39
N TYR A 137 3.49 -1.63 -9.40
CA TYR A 137 2.06 -1.39 -9.15
C TYR A 137 1.77 -1.29 -7.66
N VAL A 138 1.79 -0.06 -7.15
CA VAL A 138 1.45 0.28 -5.77
C VAL A 138 0.45 1.42 -5.78
N THR A 139 -0.75 1.13 -5.31
CA THR A 139 -1.88 2.07 -5.39
C THR A 139 -2.17 2.76 -4.06
N GLU A 140 -3.25 3.52 -4.01
CA GLU A 140 -3.75 4.21 -2.82
C GLU A 140 -3.89 3.29 -1.60
N LYS A 141 -4.04 1.98 -1.79
CA LYS A 141 -4.17 1.00 -0.70
C LYS A 141 -2.99 1.03 0.25
N PHE A 142 -1.79 1.22 -0.28
CA PHE A 142 -0.58 1.34 0.51
C PHE A 142 -0.37 2.78 1.02
N TRP A 143 -0.45 3.74 0.11
CA TRP A 143 -0.09 5.13 0.40
C TRP A 143 -1.02 5.79 1.43
N THR A 144 -2.29 5.41 1.46
CA THR A 144 -3.26 5.94 2.43
C THR A 144 -2.91 5.59 3.88
N TYR A 145 -2.28 4.44 4.10
CA TYR A 145 -2.03 3.93 5.44
C TYR A 145 -0.56 4.01 5.86
N LEU A 146 0.35 4.22 4.91
CA LEU A 146 1.78 4.39 5.21
C LEU A 146 2.00 5.64 6.09
N GLY A 147 2.69 5.45 7.21
CA GLY A 147 2.94 6.53 8.18
C GLY A 147 1.72 6.92 9.03
N GLY A 148 0.62 6.18 8.93
CA GLY A 148 -0.56 6.33 9.77
C GLY A 148 -0.43 5.68 11.15
N LYS A 149 -1.57 5.42 11.78
CA LYS A 149 -1.65 4.84 13.14
C LYS A 149 -1.63 3.30 13.16
N LEU A 150 -1.55 2.67 12.02
CA LEU A 150 -1.51 1.22 11.83
C LEU A 150 -0.39 0.82 10.88
N VAL A 151 -0.08 -0.48 10.83
CA VAL A 151 0.97 -1.01 9.96
C VAL A 151 0.34 -1.64 8.71
N PRO A 152 0.68 -1.18 7.50
CA PRO A 152 0.23 -1.83 6.27
C PRO A 152 0.94 -3.17 6.06
N ILE A 153 0.15 -4.20 5.71
CA ILE A 153 0.64 -5.49 5.22
C ILE A 153 0.46 -5.47 3.71
N VAL A 154 1.54 -5.62 2.95
CA VAL A 154 1.51 -5.50 1.49
C VAL A 154 1.52 -6.86 0.79
N LEU A 155 0.80 -6.95 -0.33
CA LEU A 155 0.87 -8.04 -1.30
C LEU A 155 0.79 -7.43 -2.70
N GLY A 156 1.89 -7.47 -3.44
CA GLY A 156 2.02 -6.90 -4.79
C GLY A 156 3.34 -7.28 -5.43
N GLY A 157 3.57 -6.86 -6.67
CA GLY A 157 4.77 -7.16 -7.45
C GLY A 157 5.86 -6.09 -7.37
N ALA A 158 5.65 -5.02 -6.61
CA ALA A 158 6.63 -3.95 -6.49
C ALA A 158 7.72 -4.27 -5.46
N ASP A 159 8.89 -3.68 -5.64
CA ASP A 159 9.97 -3.69 -4.65
C ASP A 159 9.69 -2.61 -3.57
N TYR A 160 8.91 -3.01 -2.56
CA TYR A 160 8.50 -2.10 -1.48
C TYR A 160 9.68 -1.55 -0.69
N ALA A 161 10.79 -2.29 -0.59
CA ALA A 161 11.99 -1.84 0.13
C ALA A 161 12.67 -0.63 -0.56
N LYS A 162 12.44 -0.44 -1.87
CA LYS A 162 12.96 0.72 -2.61
C LYS A 162 12.08 1.96 -2.49
N ILE A 163 10.80 1.79 -2.13
CA ILE A 163 9.81 2.88 -2.18
C ILE A 163 9.35 3.36 -0.82
N ALA A 164 9.59 2.60 0.24
CA ALA A 164 9.19 2.94 1.60
C ALA A 164 10.31 2.67 2.61
N PRO A 165 10.33 3.40 3.75
CA PRO A 165 11.33 3.20 4.78
C PRO A 165 11.32 1.78 5.34
N PRO A 166 12.49 1.24 5.73
CA PRO A 166 12.56 -0.05 6.42
C PRO A 166 11.66 -0.06 7.65
N HIS A 167 11.06 -1.22 7.94
CA HIS A 167 10.15 -1.43 9.09
C HIS A 167 8.87 -0.59 9.09
N SER A 168 8.50 0.04 7.96
CA SER A 168 7.24 0.79 7.84
C SER A 168 6.07 -0.04 7.31
N PHE A 169 6.31 -1.27 6.92
CA PHE A 169 5.32 -2.23 6.40
C PHE A 169 5.75 -3.68 6.68
N ILE A 170 4.83 -4.62 6.47
CA ILE A 170 5.09 -6.06 6.47
C ILE A 170 4.82 -6.57 5.05
N ASN A 171 5.75 -7.29 4.44
CA ASN A 171 5.52 -7.90 3.14
C ASN A 171 4.99 -9.33 3.33
N ALA A 172 3.77 -9.59 2.84
CA ALA A 172 3.12 -10.88 2.99
C ALA A 172 3.83 -12.03 2.22
N LEU A 173 4.69 -11.69 1.26
CA LEU A 173 5.47 -12.69 0.52
C LEU A 173 6.71 -13.19 1.27
N ASP A 174 7.05 -12.60 2.41
CA ASP A 174 8.21 -12.99 3.22
C ASP A 174 7.84 -14.11 4.22
N TYR A 175 6.56 -14.56 4.24
CA TYR A 175 6.00 -15.56 5.16
C TYR A 175 5.17 -16.66 4.41
#